data_c9c2b3ec04d9b37cb6286c7101e3dc7d
#
_entry.id   c9c2b3ec04d9b37cb6286c7101e3dc7d
#
_cell.length_a   1.000
_cell.length_b   1.000
_cell.length_c   1.000
_cell.angle_alpha   90.00
_cell.angle_beta   90.00
_cell.angle_gamma   90.00
#
_symmetry.space_group_name_H-M   'P 1'
#
loop_
_entity.id
_entity.type
_entity.pdbx_description
1 polymer ?
#
loop_
_entity_poly.entity_id
_entity_poly.type
_entity_poly.pdbx_seq_one_letter_code
_entity_poly.pdbx_strand_id
1 'polypeptide(L)'
;LEEPSTNTIFLILQNSRKKNLKTIQSRCIKFHLKLDFNNVISTTNKILNDEIYKYINPDLISHYNTPGQIINLLDFSKTNNIDLKTISIDEFLNFIIEKKLYLKNNFMKTNFNSFLEKYLLKLVTDTKKNKYFKLYDQFINMSNQTTLFNLDQESLYLNYKNNVLNG
;
A
#
# COMPACT_ATOMS: atom_id res chain seq x y z
N LEU A 1 -16.94 -6.59 27.36
CA LEU A 1 -17.35 -7.75 26.53
C LEU A 1 -17.76 -8.97 27.35
N GLU A 2 -17.49 -9.01 28.64
CA GLU A 2 -17.78 -10.20 29.46
C GLU A 2 -19.23 -10.23 29.96
N GLU A 3 -19.82 -9.08 30.24
CA GLU A 3 -21.23 -8.94 30.66
C GLU A 3 -21.88 -7.74 29.96
N PRO A 4 -22.28 -7.87 28.68
CA PRO A 4 -22.99 -6.78 28.02
C PRO A 4 -24.37 -6.63 28.65
N SER A 5 -24.81 -5.37 28.82
CA SER A 5 -26.19 -5.11 29.20
C SER A 5 -27.14 -5.70 28.15
N THR A 6 -28.33 -6.10 28.58
CA THR A 6 -29.38 -6.58 27.66
C THR A 6 -29.63 -5.55 26.54
N ASN A 7 -29.64 -6.02 25.28
CA ASN A 7 -29.78 -5.20 24.07
C ASN A 7 -28.52 -4.41 23.63
N THR A 8 -27.33 -4.83 24.04
CA THR A 8 -26.09 -4.20 23.57
C THR A 8 -25.43 -5.05 22.49
N ILE A 9 -25.06 -4.42 21.38
CA ILE A 9 -24.26 -5.04 20.29
C ILE A 9 -22.93 -4.29 20.19
N PHE A 10 -21.82 -5.03 20.25
CA PHE A 10 -20.48 -4.49 20.00
C PHE A 10 -20.06 -4.75 18.57
N LEU A 11 -19.75 -3.69 17.81
CA LEU A 11 -19.16 -3.79 16.49
C LEU A 11 -17.67 -3.50 16.57
N ILE A 12 -16.82 -4.51 16.33
CA ILE A 12 -15.37 -4.40 16.37
C ILE A 12 -14.83 -4.39 14.94
N LEU A 13 -14.29 -3.26 14.51
CA LEU A 13 -13.63 -3.11 13.22
C LEU A 13 -12.13 -3.41 13.37
N GLN A 14 -11.63 -4.34 12.59
CA GLN A 14 -10.24 -4.77 12.64
C GLN A 14 -9.58 -4.72 11.27
N ASN A 15 -8.36 -4.18 11.23
CA ASN A 15 -7.50 -4.34 10.06
C ASN A 15 -6.93 -5.77 10.03
N SER A 16 -7.00 -6.45 8.89
CA SER A 16 -6.53 -7.82 8.69
C SER A 16 -5.04 -8.04 9.06
N ARG A 17 -4.23 -6.97 9.03
CA ARG A 17 -2.80 -7.02 9.39
C ARG A 17 -2.54 -7.09 10.90
N LYS A 18 -3.51 -6.78 11.75
CA LYS A 18 -3.38 -6.83 13.22
C LYS A 18 -4.17 -7.99 13.76
N LYS A 19 -3.55 -8.82 14.61
CA LYS A 19 -4.25 -9.91 15.31
C LYS A 19 -4.87 -9.37 16.59
N ASN A 20 -6.17 -9.60 16.78
CA ASN A 20 -6.84 -9.34 18.06
C ASN A 20 -6.46 -10.41 19.09
N LEU A 21 -6.65 -10.08 20.36
CA LEU A 21 -6.51 -11.03 21.45
C LEU A 21 -7.41 -12.25 21.21
N LYS A 22 -6.89 -13.43 21.51
CA LYS A 22 -7.64 -14.69 21.35
C LYS A 22 -8.98 -14.67 22.12
N THR A 23 -9.00 -14.02 23.29
CA THR A 23 -10.17 -13.84 24.15
C THR A 23 -11.29 -13.04 23.46
N ILE A 24 -10.96 -12.03 22.68
CA ILE A 24 -11.92 -11.28 21.87
C ILE A 24 -12.41 -12.13 20.69
N GLN A 25 -11.47 -12.80 20.03
CA GLN A 25 -11.80 -13.63 18.87
C GLN A 25 -12.78 -14.78 19.17
N SER A 26 -12.68 -15.38 20.39
CA SER A 26 -13.57 -16.46 20.81
C SER A 26 -14.99 -16.02 21.18
N ARG A 27 -15.19 -14.71 21.42
CA ARG A 27 -16.48 -14.12 21.85
C ARG A 27 -17.19 -13.33 20.73
N CYS A 28 -16.62 -13.31 19.54
CA CYS A 28 -17.15 -12.52 18.40
C CYS A 28 -17.42 -13.42 17.20
N ILE A 29 -18.51 -13.09 16.48
CA ILE A 29 -18.74 -13.62 15.14
C ILE A 29 -17.87 -12.81 14.17
N LYS A 30 -17.09 -13.49 13.33
CA LYS A 30 -16.16 -12.85 12.40
C LYS A 30 -16.76 -12.77 11.01
N PHE A 31 -16.78 -11.58 10.47
CA PHE A 31 -17.12 -11.33 9.07
C PHE A 31 -15.88 -10.82 8.34
N HIS A 32 -15.48 -11.51 7.28
CA HIS A 32 -14.39 -11.06 6.42
C HIS A 32 -14.95 -10.21 5.28
N LEU A 33 -14.71 -8.91 5.35
CA LEU A 33 -15.09 -7.99 4.28
C LEU A 33 -13.95 -7.89 3.27
N LYS A 34 -14.21 -8.30 2.03
CA LYS A 34 -13.31 -8.08 0.89
C LYS A 34 -14.02 -7.19 -0.11
N LEU A 35 -13.36 -6.10 -0.49
CA LEU A 35 -13.78 -5.29 -1.62
C LEU A 35 -13.00 -5.78 -2.85
N ASP A 36 -13.70 -6.11 -3.92
CA ASP A 36 -13.05 -6.30 -5.22
C ASP A 36 -12.61 -4.93 -5.78
N PHE A 37 -11.74 -4.96 -6.78
CA PHE A 37 -11.16 -3.75 -7.34
C PHE A 37 -12.21 -2.78 -7.91
N ASN A 38 -13.24 -3.30 -8.57
CA ASN A 38 -14.30 -2.47 -9.14
C ASN A 38 -15.10 -1.76 -8.05
N ASN A 39 -15.39 -2.46 -6.95
CA ASN A 39 -16.07 -1.88 -5.79
C ASN A 39 -15.18 -0.84 -5.08
N VAL A 40 -13.86 -1.05 -5.03
CA VAL A 40 -12.93 -0.04 -4.51
C VAL A 40 -12.99 1.24 -5.36
N ILE A 41 -12.87 1.12 -6.67
CA ILE A 41 -12.94 2.28 -7.58
C ILE A 41 -14.30 2.98 -7.50
N SER A 42 -15.41 2.23 -7.57
CA SER A 42 -16.75 2.83 -7.50
C SER A 42 -17.00 3.53 -6.16
N THR A 43 -16.54 2.95 -5.06
CA THR A 43 -16.64 3.57 -3.73
C THR A 43 -15.80 4.83 -3.63
N THR A 44 -14.57 4.79 -4.17
CA THR A 44 -13.69 5.97 -4.22
C THR A 44 -14.34 7.10 -5.02
N ASN A 45 -14.89 6.79 -6.21
CA ASN A 45 -15.57 7.76 -7.06
C ASN A 45 -16.79 8.39 -6.34
N LYS A 46 -17.57 7.57 -5.62
CA LYS A 46 -18.69 8.09 -4.81
C LYS A 46 -18.22 9.05 -3.71
N ILE A 47 -17.13 8.75 -3.02
CA ILE A 47 -16.60 9.62 -1.96
C ILE A 47 -16.06 10.94 -2.56
N LEU A 48 -15.42 10.88 -3.71
CA LEU A 48 -14.87 12.05 -4.39
C LEU A 48 -15.93 12.87 -5.14
N ASN A 49 -17.11 12.30 -5.39
CA ASN A 49 -18.12 12.81 -6.32
C ASN A 49 -17.56 13.05 -7.75
N ASP A 50 -16.53 12.29 -8.13
CA ASP A 50 -15.88 12.37 -9.46
C ASP A 50 -15.11 11.08 -9.77
N GLU A 51 -14.65 10.93 -11.00
CA GLU A 51 -13.87 9.79 -11.46
C GLU A 51 -12.41 9.89 -11.05
N ILE A 52 -11.92 8.91 -10.29
CA ILE A 52 -10.55 8.88 -9.75
C ILE A 52 -9.48 8.96 -10.84
N TYR A 53 -9.71 8.35 -12.00
CA TYR A 53 -8.75 8.32 -13.10
C TYR A 53 -8.53 9.69 -13.80
N LYS A 54 -9.31 10.70 -13.45
CA LYS A 54 -9.01 12.09 -13.82
C LYS A 54 -7.81 12.66 -13.06
N TYR A 55 -7.53 12.12 -11.88
CA TYR A 55 -6.56 12.64 -10.92
C TYR A 55 -5.34 11.75 -10.72
N ILE A 56 -5.48 10.44 -10.96
CA ILE A 56 -4.40 9.48 -10.69
C ILE A 56 -4.17 8.61 -11.93
N ASN A 57 -2.89 8.42 -12.26
CA ASN A 57 -2.47 7.43 -13.23
C ASN A 57 -2.84 6.01 -12.73
N PRO A 58 -3.53 5.19 -13.53
CA PRO A 58 -3.90 3.82 -13.16
C PRO A 58 -2.73 2.96 -12.66
N ASP A 59 -1.53 3.22 -13.15
CA ASP A 59 -0.32 2.53 -12.72
C ASP A 59 0.04 2.76 -11.24
N LEU A 60 -0.47 3.81 -10.62
CA LEU A 60 -0.28 4.08 -9.19
C LEU A 60 -1.32 3.39 -8.31
N ILE A 61 -2.43 2.87 -8.86
CA ILE A 61 -3.49 2.20 -8.11
C ILE A 61 -3.32 0.69 -8.22
N SER A 62 -3.13 0.01 -7.09
CA SER A 62 -3.04 -1.45 -7.00
C SER A 62 -4.40 -2.08 -6.70
N HIS A 63 -4.61 -3.33 -7.14
CA HIS A 63 -5.77 -4.16 -6.78
C HIS A 63 -5.95 -4.38 -5.27
N TYR A 64 -4.90 -4.13 -4.49
CA TYR A 64 -4.92 -4.27 -3.02
C TYR A 64 -5.17 -2.94 -2.29
N ASN A 65 -5.29 -1.82 -3.03
CA ASN A 65 -5.60 -0.54 -2.41
C ASN A 65 -7.04 -0.52 -1.89
N THR A 66 -7.23 0.11 -0.75
CA THR A 66 -8.56 0.47 -0.23
C THR A 66 -8.96 1.87 -0.71
N PRO A 67 -10.27 2.22 -0.71
CA PRO A 67 -10.70 3.59 -1.04
C PRO A 67 -9.98 4.65 -0.21
N GLY A 68 -9.80 4.41 1.10
CA GLY A 68 -9.08 5.32 1.99
C GLY A 68 -7.61 5.49 1.62
N GLN A 69 -6.93 4.43 1.15
CA GLN A 69 -5.54 4.55 0.69
C GLN A 69 -5.43 5.39 -0.59
N ILE A 70 -6.39 5.27 -1.51
CA ILE A 70 -6.42 6.07 -2.74
C ILE A 70 -6.65 7.55 -2.41
N ILE A 71 -7.58 7.85 -1.49
CA ILE A 71 -7.83 9.23 -1.02
C ILE A 71 -6.58 9.80 -0.33
N ASN A 72 -5.94 9.03 0.55
CA ASN A 72 -4.70 9.44 1.21
C ASN A 72 -3.56 9.69 0.21
N LEU A 73 -3.52 8.96 -0.92
CA LEU A 73 -2.56 9.20 -1.99
C LEU A 73 -2.83 10.55 -2.68
N LEU A 74 -4.10 10.90 -2.92
CA LEU A 74 -4.48 12.24 -3.43
C LEU A 74 -4.08 13.35 -2.47
N ASP A 75 -4.34 13.19 -1.18
CA ASP A 75 -3.97 14.21 -0.18
C ASP A 75 -2.46 14.33 -0.05
N PHE A 76 -1.74 13.21 -0.13
CA PHE A 76 -0.28 13.20 -0.20
C PHE A 76 0.23 13.97 -1.41
N SER A 77 -0.37 13.81 -2.58
CA SER A 77 0.04 14.50 -3.81
C SER A 77 -0.14 16.01 -3.72
N LYS A 78 -1.28 16.46 -3.17
CA LYS A 78 -1.56 17.89 -2.94
C LYS A 78 -0.53 18.50 -2.00
N THR A 79 -0.21 17.82 -0.90
CA THR A 79 0.76 18.30 0.11
C THR A 79 2.17 18.42 -0.46
N ASN A 80 2.54 17.58 -1.41
CA ASN A 80 3.89 17.54 -1.99
C ASN A 80 3.98 18.14 -3.40
N ASN A 81 2.90 18.73 -3.91
CA ASN A 81 2.80 19.33 -5.26
C ASN A 81 3.20 18.32 -6.36
N ILE A 82 2.66 17.10 -6.30
CA ILE A 82 2.90 16.04 -7.28
C ILE A 82 1.66 15.92 -8.17
N ASP A 83 1.82 15.94 -9.47
CA ASP A 83 0.76 15.60 -10.41
C ASP A 83 0.71 14.07 -10.61
N LEU A 84 -0.18 13.40 -9.87
CA LEU A 84 -0.37 11.95 -9.98
C LEU A 84 -1.00 11.51 -11.30
N LYS A 85 -1.53 12.43 -12.10
CA LYS A 85 -2.13 12.09 -13.40
C LYS A 85 -1.07 11.79 -14.45
N THR A 86 -0.01 12.56 -14.45
CA THR A 86 1.03 12.53 -15.48
C THR A 86 2.27 11.75 -15.06
N ILE A 87 2.56 11.68 -13.75
CA ILE A 87 3.75 11.01 -13.24
C ILE A 87 3.71 9.49 -13.49
N SER A 88 4.81 8.94 -13.96
CA SER A 88 4.99 7.49 -14.05
C SER A 88 5.30 6.88 -12.68
N ILE A 89 5.14 5.57 -12.52
CA ILE A 89 5.39 4.90 -11.23
C ILE A 89 6.87 4.94 -10.84
N ASP A 90 7.78 4.85 -11.79
CA ASP A 90 9.24 4.93 -11.55
C ASP A 90 9.67 6.34 -11.15
N GLU A 91 9.16 7.39 -11.81
CA GLU A 91 9.38 8.77 -11.40
C GLU A 91 8.84 9.05 -10.00
N PHE A 92 7.64 8.53 -9.70
CA PHE A 92 7.04 8.64 -8.37
C PHE A 92 7.91 7.97 -7.30
N LEU A 93 8.41 6.76 -7.55
CA LEU A 93 9.28 6.04 -6.62
C LEU A 93 10.61 6.77 -6.40
N ASN A 94 11.24 7.26 -7.47
CA ASN A 94 12.45 8.06 -7.40
C ASN A 94 12.24 9.31 -6.54
N PHE A 95 11.16 10.05 -6.77
CA PHE A 95 10.81 11.23 -5.97
C PHE A 95 10.69 10.92 -4.48
N ILE A 96 9.98 9.82 -4.13
CA ILE A 96 9.80 9.41 -2.72
C ILE A 96 11.13 9.06 -2.06
N ILE A 97 12.02 8.35 -2.77
CA ILE A 97 13.33 7.96 -2.24
C ILE A 97 14.23 9.18 -2.05
N GLU A 98 14.34 10.06 -3.05
CA GLU A 98 15.20 11.25 -3.01
C GLU A 98 14.81 12.23 -1.90
N LYS A 99 13.52 12.46 -1.73
CA LYS A 99 13.00 13.34 -0.67
C LYS A 99 12.90 12.66 0.70
N LYS A 100 13.22 11.35 0.78
CA LYS A 100 13.08 10.51 1.98
C LYS A 100 11.68 10.59 2.60
N LEU A 101 10.63 10.65 1.76
CA LEU A 101 9.25 10.82 2.22
C LEU A 101 8.73 9.57 2.92
N TYR A 102 9.31 8.41 2.67
CA TYR A 102 9.05 7.17 3.41
C TYR A 102 9.42 7.27 4.90
N LEU A 103 10.25 8.23 5.32
CA LEU A 103 10.55 8.52 6.74
C LEU A 103 9.68 9.63 7.32
N LYS A 104 9.28 10.60 6.51
CA LYS A 104 8.62 11.83 6.95
C LYS A 104 7.11 11.76 6.92
N ASN A 105 6.53 11.02 5.98
CA ASN A 105 5.09 10.97 5.76
C ASN A 105 4.51 9.65 6.25
N ASN A 106 3.50 9.69 7.13
CA ASN A 106 2.89 8.51 7.73
C ASN A 106 2.23 7.56 6.71
N PHE A 107 1.64 8.09 5.64
CA PHE A 107 1.06 7.28 4.58
C PHE A 107 2.15 6.51 3.83
N MET A 108 3.27 7.16 3.49
CA MET A 108 4.39 6.52 2.82
C MET A 108 5.11 5.51 3.72
N LYS A 109 5.29 5.77 5.01
CA LYS A 109 5.86 4.79 5.96
C LYS A 109 5.17 3.43 5.90
N THR A 110 3.87 3.42 5.69
CA THR A 110 3.06 2.18 5.74
C THR A 110 2.81 1.56 4.38
N ASN A 111 2.88 2.35 3.30
CA ASN A 111 2.44 1.91 1.98
C ASN A 111 3.56 1.89 0.92
N PHE A 112 4.73 2.44 1.20
CA PHE A 112 5.78 2.59 0.20
C PHE A 112 6.25 1.25 -0.38
N ASN A 113 6.43 0.22 0.46
CA ASN A 113 6.78 -1.12 0.00
C ASN A 113 5.79 -1.69 -1.03
N SER A 114 4.50 -1.36 -0.90
CA SER A 114 3.48 -1.81 -1.85
C SER A 114 3.63 -1.17 -3.24
N PHE A 115 4.13 0.05 -3.32
CA PHE A 115 4.44 0.69 -4.61
C PHE A 115 5.70 0.09 -5.25
N LEU A 116 6.74 -0.19 -4.44
CA LEU A 116 7.96 -0.86 -4.92
C LEU A 116 7.65 -2.26 -5.45
N GLU A 117 6.86 -3.03 -4.71
CA GLU A 117 6.41 -4.36 -5.12
C GLU A 117 5.60 -4.30 -6.42
N LYS A 118 4.66 -3.36 -6.52
CA LYS A 118 3.85 -3.17 -7.72
C LYS A 118 4.70 -2.88 -8.95
N TYR A 119 5.70 -2.01 -8.82
CA TYR A 119 6.59 -1.69 -9.93
C TYR A 119 7.40 -2.91 -10.38
N LEU A 120 7.96 -3.68 -9.44
CA LEU A 120 8.65 -4.92 -9.77
C LEU A 120 7.73 -5.93 -10.46
N LEU A 121 6.51 -6.11 -9.98
CA LEU A 121 5.52 -6.98 -10.62
C LEU A 121 5.22 -6.51 -12.04
N LYS A 122 5.09 -5.20 -12.26
CA LYS A 122 4.92 -4.63 -13.61
C LYS A 122 6.12 -4.99 -14.50
N LEU A 123 7.35 -4.79 -14.03
CA LEU A 123 8.55 -5.16 -14.80
C LEU A 123 8.61 -6.66 -15.11
N VAL A 124 8.22 -7.51 -14.17
CA VAL A 124 8.14 -8.97 -14.36
C VAL A 124 7.14 -9.31 -15.45
N THR A 125 5.92 -8.75 -15.39
CA THR A 125 4.84 -9.05 -16.35
C THR A 125 5.16 -8.53 -17.74
N ASP A 126 5.67 -7.30 -17.84
CA ASP A 126 5.91 -6.64 -19.13
C ASP A 126 7.12 -7.21 -19.87
N THR A 127 8.19 -7.53 -19.14
CA THR A 127 9.44 -7.94 -19.76
C THR A 127 9.66 -9.45 -19.81
N LYS A 128 9.05 -10.21 -18.87
CA LYS A 128 9.22 -11.66 -18.66
C LYS A 128 10.69 -12.09 -18.51
N LYS A 129 11.59 -11.16 -18.13
CA LYS A 129 13.03 -11.43 -17.98
C LYS A 129 13.32 -12.04 -16.61
N ASN A 130 14.10 -13.12 -16.58
CA ASN A 130 14.52 -13.79 -15.32
C ASN A 130 15.22 -12.85 -14.32
N LYS A 131 15.85 -11.77 -14.80
CA LYS A 131 16.47 -10.74 -13.95
C LYS A 131 15.43 -10.16 -12.97
N TYR A 132 14.24 -9.76 -13.45
CA TYR A 132 13.23 -9.12 -12.62
C TYR A 132 12.52 -10.08 -11.66
N PHE A 133 12.37 -11.35 -12.02
CA PHE A 133 11.92 -12.38 -11.07
C PHE A 133 12.86 -12.50 -9.88
N LYS A 134 14.16 -12.59 -10.12
CA LYS A 134 15.18 -12.64 -9.07
C LYS A 134 15.16 -11.39 -8.19
N LEU A 135 15.05 -10.20 -8.80
CA LEU A 135 14.97 -8.94 -8.06
C LEU A 135 13.70 -8.86 -7.20
N TYR A 136 12.58 -9.37 -7.71
CA TYR A 136 11.33 -9.46 -6.95
C TYR A 136 11.48 -10.35 -5.72
N ASP A 137 12.01 -11.56 -5.89
CA ASP A 137 12.23 -12.50 -4.78
C ASP A 137 13.21 -11.92 -3.74
N GLN A 138 14.28 -11.29 -4.20
CA GLN A 138 15.24 -10.60 -3.31
C GLN A 138 14.57 -9.48 -2.53
N PHE A 139 13.77 -8.63 -3.19
CA PHE A 139 13.08 -7.54 -2.55
C PHE A 139 12.09 -8.03 -1.47
N ILE A 140 11.28 -9.05 -1.78
CA ILE A 140 10.34 -9.63 -0.82
C ILE A 140 11.07 -10.20 0.40
N ASN A 141 12.16 -10.96 0.18
CA ASN A 141 12.96 -11.52 1.27
C ASN A 141 13.58 -10.42 2.14
N MET A 142 14.19 -9.40 1.55
CA MET A 142 14.77 -8.28 2.27
C MET A 142 13.72 -7.45 3.03
N SER A 143 12.55 -7.20 2.42
CA SER A 143 11.44 -6.50 3.06
C SER A 143 10.91 -7.25 4.28
N ASN A 144 10.77 -8.58 4.17
CA ASN A 144 10.36 -9.44 5.29
C ASN A 144 11.42 -9.43 6.42
N GLN A 145 12.69 -9.56 6.09
CA GLN A 145 13.79 -9.51 7.08
C GLN A 145 13.85 -8.14 7.77
N THR A 146 13.71 -7.05 7.00
CA THR A 146 13.68 -5.69 7.54
C THR A 146 12.55 -5.53 8.55
N THR A 147 11.37 -6.09 8.26
CA THR A 147 10.21 -6.03 9.16
C THR A 147 10.39 -6.93 10.40
N LEU A 148 10.90 -8.15 10.23
CA LEU A 148 11.06 -9.12 11.31
C LEU A 148 12.17 -8.75 12.30
N PHE A 149 13.28 -8.23 11.79
CA PHE A 149 14.47 -7.92 12.57
C PHE A 149 14.65 -6.42 12.84
N ASN A 150 13.67 -5.60 12.46
CA ASN A 150 13.71 -4.14 12.60
C ASN A 150 14.98 -3.52 12.02
N LEU A 151 15.39 -4.02 10.82
CA LEU A 151 16.59 -3.54 10.13
C LEU A 151 16.34 -2.17 9.49
N ASP A 152 17.44 -1.52 9.08
CA ASP A 152 17.38 -0.23 8.40
C ASP A 152 16.68 -0.31 7.04
N GLN A 153 15.57 0.41 6.90
CA GLN A 153 14.80 0.50 5.67
C GLN A 153 15.50 1.35 4.59
N GLU A 154 16.37 2.27 4.97
CA GLU A 154 17.07 3.13 4.01
C GLU A 154 17.96 2.31 3.08
N SER A 155 18.71 1.35 3.63
CA SER A 155 19.53 0.44 2.86
C SER A 155 18.73 -0.38 1.85
N LEU A 156 17.54 -0.84 2.23
CA LEU A 156 16.62 -1.54 1.33
C LEU A 156 16.23 -0.66 0.14
N TYR A 157 15.84 0.59 0.39
CA TYR A 157 15.37 1.50 -0.66
C TYR A 157 16.48 2.01 -1.56
N LEU A 158 17.69 2.24 -1.03
CA LEU A 158 18.85 2.58 -1.84
C LEU A 158 19.28 1.41 -2.74
N ASN A 159 19.28 0.20 -2.22
CA ASN A 159 19.54 -1.01 -3.02
C ASN A 159 18.50 -1.15 -4.14
N TYR A 160 17.22 -0.95 -3.83
CA TYR A 160 16.15 -0.96 -4.82
C TYR A 160 16.37 0.09 -5.91
N LYS A 161 16.67 1.33 -5.53
CA LYS A 161 16.94 2.41 -6.50
C LYS A 161 18.07 2.03 -7.45
N ASN A 162 19.18 1.54 -6.93
CA ASN A 162 20.35 1.23 -7.74
C ASN A 162 20.13 0.04 -8.68
N ASN A 163 19.44 -1.01 -8.24
CA ASN A 163 19.30 -2.25 -9.01
C ASN A 163 18.05 -2.31 -9.90
N VAL A 164 17.02 -1.53 -9.58
CA VAL A 164 15.72 -1.60 -10.25
C VAL A 164 15.39 -0.33 -11.02
N LEU A 165 15.57 0.85 -10.41
CA LEU A 165 15.20 2.12 -11.05
C LEU A 165 16.31 2.64 -11.98
N ASN A 166 17.59 2.42 -11.62
CA ASN A 166 18.75 2.89 -12.38
C ASN A 166 19.47 1.75 -13.16
N GLY A 167 19.02 0.50 -13.07
CA GLY A 167 19.61 -0.68 -13.72
C GLY A 167 18.76 -1.18 -14.86
#